data_240151df78f4cd2e138cdc3e296ab562
#
_entry.id   240151df78f4cd2e138cdc3e296ab562
#
_cell.length_a   1.000
_cell.length_b   1.000
_cell.length_c   1.000
_cell.angle_alpha   90.00
_cell.angle_beta   90.00
_cell.angle_gamma   90.00
#
_symmetry.space_group_name_H-M   'P 1'
#
loop_
_entity.id
_entity.type
_entity.pdbx_description
1 polymer ?
#
loop_
_entity_poly.entity_id
_entity_poly.type
_entity_poly.pdbx_seq_one_letter_code
_entity_poly.pdbx_strand_id
1 'polypeptide(L)'
;MTFARWSVLAVASLAVTASPVRAWEPTKPVEIVVAAGAGGASDQMARMMQAAIQKNKLMKAPIVVTLKGGASGAEALMYMKSSPGEADKVLIAYSLIYLLPLSAKIPFNWRELTPVSIIALDQFVLWDNTTMPQKDVKEFIAAAKAANPPFKMGGTGSKREDHVLTVFIEKKTGAKFVYLPYKSGGEAATQLVGNHTQSNVNNPSENLEVWRAGQVRALCVFDKERISYKGKVTEKQSWNDVPTCKEEGLDLQYLMLRAMFLPGKVTPEQTAFYVDLFKKVTGTAEYKDYMEKQALKPVFLTGTEMVKFLEEDERLNTSLMTEAGFVAK
;
A
#
# COMPACT_ATOMS: atom_id res chain seq x y z
N MET A 1 85.60 -18.44 -30.90
CA MET A 1 84.89 -18.60 -29.59
C MET A 1 83.97 -17.46 -29.38
N THR A 2 82.69 -17.62 -29.69
CA THR A 2 81.66 -16.57 -29.67
C THR A 2 80.73 -16.87 -28.50
N PHE A 3 80.73 -16.00 -27.48
CA PHE A 3 79.83 -16.08 -26.33
C PHE A 3 78.52 -15.42 -26.65
N ALA A 4 77.43 -16.18 -26.67
CA ALA A 4 76.07 -15.67 -26.78
C ALA A 4 75.56 -15.21 -25.39
N ARG A 5 75.21 -13.92 -25.29
CA ARG A 5 74.56 -13.33 -24.08
C ARG A 5 73.05 -13.52 -24.19
N TRP A 6 72.45 -14.29 -23.27
CA TRP A 6 71.04 -14.44 -23.12
C TRP A 6 70.50 -13.32 -22.15
N SER A 7 69.73 -12.40 -22.68
CA SER A 7 69.01 -11.38 -21.86
C SER A 7 67.67 -11.98 -21.41
N VAL A 8 67.54 -12.18 -20.10
CA VAL A 8 66.27 -12.60 -19.48
C VAL A 8 65.45 -11.35 -19.25
N LEU A 9 64.31 -11.18 -20.00
CA LEU A 9 63.30 -10.15 -19.72
C LEU A 9 62.41 -10.67 -18.59
N ALA A 10 62.54 -10.00 -17.44
CA ALA A 10 61.60 -10.22 -16.32
C ALA A 10 60.29 -9.43 -16.60
N VAL A 11 59.21 -10.13 -16.91
CA VAL A 11 57.83 -9.56 -17.00
C VAL A 11 57.33 -9.43 -15.59
N ALA A 12 57.29 -8.20 -15.08
CA ALA A 12 56.64 -7.87 -13.81
C ALA A 12 55.12 -7.83 -14.01
N SER A 13 54.43 -8.89 -13.60
CA SER A 13 52.96 -8.94 -13.56
C SER A 13 52.46 -8.00 -12.44
N LEU A 14 51.89 -6.84 -12.79
CA LEU A 14 51.12 -6.04 -11.86
C LEU A 14 49.84 -6.76 -11.51
N ALA A 15 49.79 -7.39 -10.36
CA ALA A 15 48.55 -7.87 -9.76
C ALA A 15 47.72 -6.63 -9.32
N VAL A 16 46.71 -6.26 -10.12
CA VAL A 16 45.71 -5.31 -9.72
C VAL A 16 44.86 -5.95 -8.63
N THR A 17 45.17 -5.65 -7.38
CA THR A 17 44.30 -6.04 -6.26
C THR A 17 43.03 -5.22 -6.35
N ALA A 18 41.96 -5.76 -6.94
CA ALA A 18 40.62 -5.20 -6.85
C ALA A 18 40.21 -5.25 -5.37
N SER A 19 40.31 -4.11 -4.68
CA SER A 19 39.68 -3.97 -3.36
C SER A 19 38.22 -4.30 -3.51
N PRO A 20 37.62 -5.16 -2.63
CA PRO A 20 36.19 -5.43 -2.68
C PRO A 20 35.48 -4.07 -2.51
N VAL A 21 34.75 -3.66 -3.53
CA VAL A 21 33.84 -2.51 -3.40
C VAL A 21 32.86 -2.90 -2.30
N ARG A 22 33.07 -2.34 -1.12
CA ARG A 22 32.18 -2.58 0.01
C ARG A 22 30.83 -2.00 -0.36
N ALA A 23 29.85 -2.87 -0.56
CA ALA A 23 28.47 -2.45 -0.84
C ALA A 23 28.02 -1.44 0.25
N TRP A 24 27.41 -0.35 -0.16
CA TRP A 24 26.94 0.67 0.77
C TRP A 24 25.93 0.04 1.76
N GLU A 25 26.05 0.41 3.02
CA GLU A 25 25.12 0.05 4.09
C GLU A 25 24.98 1.26 5.04
N PRO A 26 23.78 1.56 5.56
CA PRO A 26 23.60 2.67 6.49
C PRO A 26 24.46 2.46 7.74
N THR A 27 25.10 3.53 8.21
CA THR A 27 25.94 3.56 9.43
C THR A 27 25.25 4.25 10.59
N LYS A 28 24.14 4.97 10.32
CA LYS A 28 23.28 5.64 11.29
C LYS A 28 21.98 4.84 11.47
N PRO A 29 21.23 5.07 12.58
CA PRO A 29 19.88 4.54 12.70
C PRO A 29 19.02 4.90 11.50
N VAL A 30 18.30 3.94 10.94
CA VAL A 30 17.37 4.15 9.82
C VAL A 30 15.98 4.42 10.36
N GLU A 31 15.37 5.49 9.90
CA GLU A 31 14.05 5.94 10.28
C GLU A 31 13.01 5.46 9.26
N ILE A 32 12.06 4.60 9.65
CA ILE A 32 10.86 4.34 8.85
C ILE A 32 9.84 5.43 9.19
N VAL A 33 9.65 6.35 8.28
CA VAL A 33 8.70 7.46 8.37
C VAL A 33 7.32 6.97 7.97
N VAL A 34 6.33 7.17 8.83
CA VAL A 34 4.93 6.76 8.62
C VAL A 34 4.04 7.99 8.54
N ALA A 35 3.34 8.15 7.43
CA ALA A 35 2.39 9.25 7.20
C ALA A 35 1.01 9.01 7.86
N ALA A 36 1.00 8.45 9.07
CA ALA A 36 -0.21 8.10 9.79
C ALA A 36 0.02 8.16 11.31
N GLY A 37 -1.06 8.02 12.07
CA GLY A 37 -1.02 7.89 13.53
C GLY A 37 -0.70 6.47 13.98
N ALA A 38 -0.49 6.31 15.29
CA ALA A 38 -0.23 5.02 15.93
C ALA A 38 -1.39 4.02 15.73
N GLY A 39 -1.03 2.74 15.52
CA GLY A 39 -1.98 1.64 15.37
C GLY A 39 -2.64 1.55 13.99
N GLY A 40 -2.42 2.50 13.10
CA GLY A 40 -2.91 2.43 11.72
C GLY A 40 -2.16 1.38 10.89
N ALA A 41 -2.74 0.97 9.75
CA ALA A 41 -2.17 -0.10 8.91
C ALA A 41 -0.71 0.15 8.49
N SER A 42 -0.34 1.41 8.17
CA SER A 42 1.05 1.75 7.83
C SER A 42 2.00 1.67 9.04
N ASP A 43 1.55 2.04 10.24
CA ASP A 43 2.34 1.88 11.48
C ASP A 43 2.56 0.40 11.80
N GLN A 44 1.50 -0.41 11.71
CA GLN A 44 1.59 -1.86 11.93
C GLN A 44 2.56 -2.51 10.94
N MET A 45 2.49 -2.15 9.65
CA MET A 45 3.41 -2.67 8.64
C MET A 45 4.84 -2.21 8.89
N ALA A 46 5.07 -0.94 9.26
CA ALA A 46 6.40 -0.43 9.59
C ALA A 46 7.00 -1.18 10.79
N ARG A 47 6.22 -1.48 11.82
CA ARG A 47 6.66 -2.26 12.98
C ARG A 47 6.92 -3.72 12.64
N MET A 48 6.12 -4.32 11.77
CA MET A 48 6.40 -5.67 11.24
C MET A 48 7.74 -5.68 10.50
N MET A 49 8.01 -4.70 9.62
CA MET A 49 9.29 -4.60 8.91
C MET A 49 10.45 -4.38 9.89
N GLN A 50 10.29 -3.50 10.88
CA GLN A 50 11.28 -3.30 11.93
C GLN A 50 11.60 -4.63 12.64
N ALA A 51 10.59 -5.37 13.05
CA ALA A 51 10.75 -6.66 13.73
C ALA A 51 11.42 -7.70 12.82
N ALA A 52 11.00 -7.81 11.55
CA ALA A 52 11.57 -8.73 10.59
C ALA A 52 13.07 -8.43 10.33
N ILE A 53 13.42 -7.15 10.14
CA ILE A 53 14.82 -6.73 9.91
C ILE A 53 15.68 -7.04 11.12
N GLN A 54 15.22 -6.70 12.33
CA GLN A 54 15.98 -6.92 13.56
C GLN A 54 16.15 -8.40 13.89
N LYS A 55 15.05 -9.17 13.85
CA LYS A 55 15.07 -10.61 14.20
C LYS A 55 15.95 -11.41 13.24
N ASN A 56 15.87 -11.10 11.95
CA ASN A 56 16.64 -11.81 10.91
C ASN A 56 18.01 -11.17 10.62
N LYS A 57 18.41 -10.14 11.37
CA LYS A 57 19.70 -9.44 11.24
C LYS A 57 20.00 -8.99 9.80
N LEU A 58 18.97 -8.47 9.11
CA LEU A 58 19.07 -8.11 7.69
C LEU A 58 19.84 -6.80 7.46
N MET A 59 20.04 -6.00 8.50
CA MET A 59 20.79 -4.75 8.47
C MET A 59 21.49 -4.55 9.82
N LYS A 60 22.70 -3.97 9.80
CA LYS A 60 23.47 -3.72 11.03
C LYS A 60 22.98 -2.47 11.78
N ALA A 61 22.68 -1.40 11.03
CA ALA A 61 22.18 -0.18 11.64
C ALA A 61 20.81 -0.43 12.30
N PRO A 62 20.55 0.14 13.48
CA PRO A 62 19.25 0.05 14.12
C PRO A 62 18.18 0.73 13.26
N ILE A 63 16.95 0.23 13.35
CA ILE A 63 15.80 0.78 12.63
C ILE A 63 14.75 1.27 13.65
N VAL A 64 14.20 2.44 13.43
CA VAL A 64 13.17 3.07 14.27
C VAL A 64 11.97 3.46 13.43
N VAL A 65 10.79 3.40 14.03
CA VAL A 65 9.54 3.83 13.39
C VAL A 65 9.16 5.21 13.92
N THR A 66 9.01 6.18 13.03
CA THR A 66 8.64 7.56 13.35
C THR A 66 7.30 7.94 12.71
N LEU A 67 6.35 8.30 13.55
CA LEU A 67 5.00 8.68 13.11
C LEU A 67 4.96 10.19 12.80
N LYS A 68 4.58 10.52 11.58
CA LYS A 68 4.42 11.90 11.09
C LYS A 68 3.06 12.07 10.39
N GLY A 69 1.99 11.83 11.17
CA GLY A 69 0.60 11.87 10.69
C GLY A 69 -0.02 13.27 10.66
N GLY A 70 0.71 14.31 11.01
CA GLY A 70 0.22 15.69 11.06
C GLY A 70 -0.33 16.16 9.71
N ALA A 71 -1.37 17.01 9.73
CA ALA A 71 -2.07 17.52 8.55
C ALA A 71 -2.46 16.40 7.55
N SER A 72 -3.08 15.35 8.06
CA SER A 72 -3.50 14.16 7.29
C SER A 72 -2.36 13.43 6.56
N GLY A 73 -1.13 13.51 7.08
CA GLY A 73 0.07 12.88 6.53
C GLY A 73 0.96 13.82 5.70
N ALA A 74 0.56 15.08 5.47
CA ALA A 74 1.39 16.07 4.78
C ALA A 74 2.74 16.30 5.47
N GLU A 75 2.77 16.20 6.82
CA GLU A 75 4.00 16.31 7.60
C GLU A 75 5.07 15.32 7.11
N ALA A 76 4.71 14.05 6.94
CA ALA A 76 5.66 13.03 6.46
C ALA A 76 6.15 13.33 5.04
N LEU A 77 5.24 13.71 4.14
CA LEU A 77 5.59 14.02 2.75
C LEU A 77 6.56 15.20 2.66
N MET A 78 6.28 16.27 3.40
CA MET A 78 7.15 17.45 3.43
C MET A 78 8.48 17.17 4.13
N TYR A 79 8.49 16.35 5.19
CA TYR A 79 9.70 15.89 5.87
C TYR A 79 10.63 15.13 4.91
N MET A 80 10.10 14.18 4.16
CA MET A 80 10.88 13.45 3.16
C MET A 80 11.39 14.34 2.03
N LYS A 81 10.55 15.24 1.52
CA LYS A 81 10.95 16.23 0.49
C LYS A 81 12.07 17.14 0.96
N SER A 82 12.08 17.53 2.22
CA SER A 82 13.11 18.43 2.80
C SER A 82 14.41 17.73 3.21
N SER A 83 14.54 16.42 2.97
CA SER A 83 15.68 15.59 3.35
C SER A 83 16.47 15.02 2.14
N PRO A 84 16.80 15.78 1.09
CA PRO A 84 17.45 15.24 -0.10
C PRO A 84 18.82 14.63 0.22
N GLY A 85 19.07 13.42 -0.28
CA GLY A 85 20.33 12.68 -0.08
C GLY A 85 20.42 11.94 1.26
N GLU A 86 19.47 12.09 2.16
CA GLU A 86 19.49 11.43 3.48
C GLU A 86 18.93 9.99 3.37
N ALA A 87 19.80 9.04 3.01
CA ALA A 87 19.43 7.64 2.80
C ALA A 87 19.18 6.86 4.10
N ASP A 88 19.24 7.48 5.26
CA ASP A 88 18.83 6.94 6.55
C ASP A 88 17.34 7.17 6.87
N LYS A 89 16.55 7.71 5.92
CA LYS A 89 15.11 7.87 6.01
C LYS A 89 14.40 7.06 4.94
N VAL A 90 13.38 6.33 5.32
CA VAL A 90 12.55 5.52 4.43
C VAL A 90 11.08 5.81 4.70
N LEU A 91 10.34 6.31 3.72
CA LEU A 91 8.89 6.52 3.83
C LEU A 91 8.16 5.23 3.49
N ILE A 92 7.26 4.78 4.37
CA ILE A 92 6.20 3.87 3.97
C ILE A 92 5.01 4.69 3.46
N ALA A 93 4.65 4.50 2.19
CA ALA A 93 3.65 5.27 1.49
C ALA A 93 2.48 4.40 1.01
N TYR A 94 1.34 5.03 0.80
CA TYR A 94 0.14 4.52 0.14
C TYR A 94 -0.38 5.60 -0.82
N SER A 95 -1.54 5.44 -1.42
CA SER A 95 -2.06 6.38 -2.44
C SER A 95 -2.16 7.85 -1.98
N LEU A 96 -1.99 8.11 -0.69
CA LEU A 96 -1.81 9.45 -0.11
C LEU A 96 -0.80 10.32 -0.89
N ILE A 97 0.27 9.73 -1.45
CA ILE A 97 1.34 10.45 -2.15
C ILE A 97 0.86 11.26 -3.36
N TYR A 98 -0.33 10.95 -3.89
CA TYR A 98 -1.00 11.72 -4.96
C TYR A 98 -2.40 12.18 -4.57
N LEU A 99 -3.16 11.46 -3.76
CA LEU A 99 -4.51 11.91 -3.34
C LEU A 99 -4.45 13.19 -2.49
N LEU A 100 -3.49 13.29 -1.57
CA LEU A 100 -3.38 14.45 -0.69
C LEU A 100 -2.92 15.72 -1.43
N PRO A 101 -1.89 15.70 -2.28
CA PRO A 101 -1.54 16.86 -3.12
C PRO A 101 -2.70 17.35 -3.99
N LEU A 102 -3.48 16.43 -4.56
CA LEU A 102 -4.65 16.78 -5.36
C LEU A 102 -5.76 17.44 -4.54
N SER A 103 -6.07 16.91 -3.36
CA SER A 103 -7.19 17.36 -2.54
C SER A 103 -6.90 18.58 -1.65
N ALA A 104 -5.63 18.85 -1.30
CA ALA A 104 -5.21 19.87 -0.34
C ALA A 104 -4.16 20.87 -0.89
N LYS A 105 -3.80 20.81 -2.19
CA LYS A 105 -2.80 21.69 -2.83
C LYS A 105 -1.47 21.78 -2.08
N ILE A 106 -1.01 20.67 -1.46
CA ILE A 106 0.32 20.68 -0.87
C ILE A 106 1.39 20.67 -1.99
N PRO A 107 2.50 21.39 -1.82
CA PRO A 107 3.55 21.49 -2.85
C PRO A 107 4.46 20.24 -2.83
N PHE A 108 3.88 19.08 -3.15
CA PHE A 108 4.54 17.78 -3.15
C PHE A 108 4.19 17.00 -4.41
N ASN A 109 5.20 16.33 -4.97
CA ASN A 109 5.06 15.34 -6.03
C ASN A 109 5.91 14.13 -5.66
N TRP A 110 5.37 12.92 -5.77
CA TRP A 110 6.09 11.70 -5.43
C TRP A 110 7.38 11.50 -6.25
N ARG A 111 7.48 12.11 -7.44
CA ARG A 111 8.68 12.11 -8.28
C ARG A 111 9.86 12.90 -7.68
N GLU A 112 9.61 13.67 -6.62
CA GLU A 112 10.67 14.32 -5.83
C GLU A 112 11.35 13.35 -4.85
N LEU A 113 10.77 12.15 -4.67
CA LEU A 113 11.33 11.04 -3.90
C LEU A 113 11.96 10.00 -4.83
N THR A 114 12.74 9.09 -4.25
CA THR A 114 13.31 7.94 -4.97
C THR A 114 12.47 6.69 -4.68
N PRO A 115 11.75 6.13 -5.66
CA PRO A 115 11.01 4.88 -5.50
C PRO A 115 11.95 3.71 -5.21
N VAL A 116 11.61 2.85 -4.23
CA VAL A 116 12.40 1.67 -3.86
C VAL A 116 11.65 0.40 -4.23
N SER A 117 10.49 0.17 -3.65
CA SER A 117 9.68 -1.01 -3.93
C SER A 117 8.22 -0.81 -3.53
N ILE A 118 7.29 -1.44 -4.26
CA ILE A 118 5.95 -1.77 -3.76
C ILE A 118 6.04 -3.16 -3.17
N ILE A 119 5.66 -3.31 -1.91
CA ILE A 119 5.82 -4.56 -1.15
C ILE A 119 4.49 -5.27 -0.89
N ALA A 120 3.39 -4.60 -1.05
CA ALA A 120 2.04 -5.15 -0.95
C ALA A 120 1.04 -4.29 -1.73
N LEU A 121 -0.07 -4.92 -2.13
CA LEU A 121 -1.28 -4.22 -2.53
C LEU A 121 -2.38 -4.53 -1.52
N ASP A 122 -3.09 -3.50 -1.12
CA ASP A 122 -4.20 -3.60 -0.21
C ASP A 122 -5.49 -3.60 -1.02
N GLN A 123 -6.23 -4.68 -0.93
CA GLN A 123 -7.47 -4.87 -1.66
C GLN A 123 -8.62 -4.21 -0.90
N PHE A 124 -9.65 -3.80 -1.62
CA PHE A 124 -10.90 -3.34 -1.04
C PHE A 124 -11.99 -4.38 -1.25
N VAL A 125 -12.92 -4.44 -0.33
CA VAL A 125 -14.10 -5.31 -0.39
C VAL A 125 -15.35 -4.45 -0.25
N LEU A 126 -16.38 -4.77 -1.02
CA LEU A 126 -17.73 -4.23 -0.81
C LEU A 126 -18.41 -5.07 0.27
N TRP A 127 -18.84 -4.41 1.32
CA TRP A 127 -19.50 -5.04 2.47
C TRP A 127 -20.92 -4.56 2.62
N ASP A 128 -21.81 -5.42 3.06
CA ASP A 128 -23.12 -5.05 3.56
C ASP A 128 -23.41 -5.67 4.93
N ASN A 129 -24.47 -5.21 5.58
CA ASN A 129 -24.96 -5.81 6.81
C ASN A 129 -25.75 -7.08 6.48
N THR A 130 -25.55 -8.17 7.24
CA THR A 130 -26.25 -9.44 7.02
C THR A 130 -27.78 -9.37 7.17
N THR A 131 -28.30 -8.30 7.81
CA THR A 131 -29.75 -8.03 7.88
C THR A 131 -30.32 -7.46 6.58
N MET A 132 -29.46 -7.02 5.64
CA MET A 132 -29.90 -6.54 4.34
C MET A 132 -30.44 -7.73 3.51
N PRO A 133 -31.55 -7.53 2.75
CA PRO A 133 -32.15 -8.60 1.95
C PRO A 133 -31.31 -9.01 0.73
N GLN A 134 -30.48 -8.10 0.20
CA GLN A 134 -29.61 -8.31 -0.94
C GLN A 134 -28.51 -9.33 -0.60
N LYS A 135 -28.28 -10.30 -1.48
CA LYS A 135 -27.36 -11.42 -1.23
C LYS A 135 -26.08 -11.35 -2.06
N ASP A 136 -26.10 -10.58 -3.13
CA ASP A 136 -24.99 -10.44 -4.08
C ASP A 136 -24.85 -8.98 -4.55
N VAL A 137 -23.82 -8.71 -5.34
CA VAL A 137 -23.51 -7.37 -5.87
C VAL A 137 -24.61 -6.87 -6.80
N LYS A 138 -25.19 -7.74 -7.61
CA LYS A 138 -26.23 -7.38 -8.59
C LYS A 138 -27.49 -6.91 -7.87
N GLU A 139 -27.94 -7.65 -6.88
CA GLU A 139 -29.10 -7.28 -6.06
C GLU A 139 -28.81 -6.00 -5.26
N PHE A 140 -27.61 -5.87 -4.67
CA PHE A 140 -27.18 -4.67 -3.94
C PHE A 140 -27.20 -3.42 -4.83
N ILE A 141 -26.60 -3.47 -6.01
CA ILE A 141 -26.57 -2.35 -6.94
C ILE A 141 -27.97 -2.00 -7.45
N ALA A 142 -28.81 -2.99 -7.74
CA ALA A 142 -30.20 -2.76 -8.15
C ALA A 142 -30.99 -2.04 -7.04
N ALA A 143 -30.86 -2.48 -5.79
CA ALA A 143 -31.50 -1.86 -4.64
C ALA A 143 -30.95 -0.43 -4.41
N ALA A 144 -29.64 -0.21 -4.52
CA ALA A 144 -29.03 1.10 -4.36
C ALA A 144 -29.53 2.10 -5.42
N LYS A 145 -29.74 1.64 -6.68
CA LYS A 145 -30.32 2.48 -7.74
C LYS A 145 -31.76 2.89 -7.48
N ALA A 146 -32.54 1.98 -6.89
CA ALA A 146 -33.95 2.20 -6.59
C ALA A 146 -34.18 2.97 -5.27
N ALA A 147 -33.16 3.09 -4.44
CA ALA A 147 -33.26 3.64 -3.11
C ALA A 147 -33.56 5.16 -3.10
N ASN A 148 -34.58 5.55 -2.34
CA ASN A 148 -34.89 6.93 -2.06
C ASN A 148 -35.31 7.04 -0.57
N PRO A 149 -34.49 7.66 0.30
CA PRO A 149 -33.20 8.31 0.01
C PRO A 149 -32.11 7.32 -0.42
N PRO A 150 -31.03 7.82 -1.07
CA PRO A 150 -29.91 6.95 -1.50
C PRO A 150 -29.28 6.20 -0.32
N PHE A 151 -28.74 5.02 -0.58
CA PHE A 151 -28.00 4.24 0.42
C PHE A 151 -26.80 5.02 0.95
N LYS A 152 -26.55 4.86 2.26
CA LYS A 152 -25.35 5.41 2.90
C LYS A 152 -24.19 4.44 2.75
N MET A 153 -23.07 4.94 2.23
CA MET A 153 -21.82 4.22 2.09
C MET A 153 -20.82 4.75 3.13
N GLY A 154 -20.39 3.91 4.06
CA GLY A 154 -19.36 4.25 5.03
C GLY A 154 -17.94 4.08 4.47
N GLY A 155 -16.99 4.84 4.97
CA GLY A 155 -15.57 4.65 4.66
C GLY A 155 -14.66 5.60 5.42
N THR A 156 -13.34 5.41 5.30
CA THR A 156 -12.33 6.17 6.02
C THR A 156 -12.06 7.51 5.35
N GLY A 157 -12.33 8.61 6.06
CA GLY A 157 -11.99 9.96 5.64
C GLY A 157 -12.79 10.47 4.44
N SER A 158 -12.62 11.75 4.13
CA SER A 158 -13.23 12.38 2.97
C SER A 158 -12.19 12.61 1.88
N LYS A 159 -12.56 12.37 0.62
CA LYS A 159 -11.69 12.49 -0.56
C LYS A 159 -10.45 11.56 -0.51
N ARG A 160 -10.55 10.48 0.26
CA ARG A 160 -9.54 9.41 0.34
C ARG A 160 -9.99 8.21 -0.46
N GLU A 161 -9.24 7.13 -0.37
CA GLU A 161 -9.40 5.91 -1.17
C GLU A 161 -10.84 5.40 -1.18
N ASP A 162 -11.46 5.25 -0.01
CA ASP A 162 -12.83 4.73 0.13
C ASP A 162 -13.87 5.64 -0.55
N HIS A 163 -13.70 6.97 -0.43
CA HIS A 163 -14.58 7.93 -1.07
C HIS A 163 -14.39 7.94 -2.59
N VAL A 164 -13.13 7.85 -3.07
CA VAL A 164 -12.81 7.74 -4.49
C VAL A 164 -13.38 6.44 -5.07
N LEU A 165 -13.25 5.32 -4.35
CA LEU A 165 -13.84 4.04 -4.76
C LEU A 165 -15.37 4.10 -4.81
N THR A 166 -16.01 4.76 -3.84
CA THR A 166 -17.47 4.98 -3.86
C THR A 166 -17.89 5.73 -5.13
N VAL A 167 -17.20 6.83 -5.47
CA VAL A 167 -17.46 7.58 -6.72
C VAL A 167 -17.23 6.69 -7.94
N PHE A 168 -16.21 5.82 -7.92
CA PHE A 168 -15.96 4.91 -9.02
C PHE A 168 -17.09 3.89 -9.19
N ILE A 169 -17.66 3.35 -8.09
CA ILE A 169 -18.85 2.49 -8.12
C ILE A 169 -20.04 3.26 -8.72
N GLU A 170 -20.30 4.50 -8.25
CA GLU A 170 -21.37 5.34 -8.81
C GLU A 170 -21.23 5.52 -10.32
N LYS A 171 -20.02 5.86 -10.77
CA LYS A 171 -19.72 6.07 -12.20
C LYS A 171 -19.98 4.80 -13.03
N LYS A 172 -19.56 3.65 -12.53
CA LYS A 172 -19.67 2.38 -13.26
C LYS A 172 -21.10 1.84 -13.28
N THR A 173 -21.86 2.08 -12.22
CA THR A 173 -23.17 1.45 -12.05
C THR A 173 -24.34 2.41 -12.29
N GLY A 174 -24.15 3.72 -12.12
CA GLY A 174 -25.23 4.72 -12.07
C GLY A 174 -26.01 4.74 -10.75
N ALA A 175 -25.64 3.90 -9.76
CA ALA A 175 -26.14 4.03 -8.40
C ALA A 175 -25.70 5.35 -7.77
N LYS A 176 -26.41 5.79 -6.72
CA LYS A 176 -26.04 6.97 -5.93
C LYS A 176 -25.95 6.60 -4.46
N PHE A 177 -24.94 7.19 -3.79
CA PHE A 177 -24.71 6.97 -2.38
C PHE A 177 -24.56 8.29 -1.62
N VAL A 178 -24.98 8.30 -0.36
CA VAL A 178 -24.58 9.33 0.60
C VAL A 178 -23.33 8.81 1.30
N TYR A 179 -22.16 9.31 0.92
CA TYR A 179 -20.91 8.89 1.56
C TYR A 179 -20.77 9.51 2.97
N LEU A 180 -20.50 8.66 3.95
CA LEU A 180 -20.28 9.05 5.35
C LEU A 180 -18.82 8.77 5.75
N PRO A 181 -17.97 9.82 5.91
CA PRO A 181 -16.58 9.64 6.30
C PRO A 181 -16.46 9.39 7.81
N TYR A 182 -15.69 8.38 8.17
CA TYR A 182 -15.32 8.02 9.55
C TYR A 182 -13.82 8.20 9.77
N LYS A 183 -13.36 8.14 11.03
CA LYS A 183 -11.93 8.33 11.36
C LYS A 183 -11.07 7.13 10.99
N SER A 184 -11.68 5.94 10.92
CA SER A 184 -11.01 4.67 10.58
C SER A 184 -11.99 3.67 9.97
N GLY A 185 -11.48 2.66 9.30
CA GLY A 185 -12.30 1.57 8.77
C GLY A 185 -12.97 0.73 9.86
N GLY A 186 -12.34 0.56 11.02
CA GLY A 186 -12.98 -0.08 12.17
C GLY A 186 -14.19 0.69 12.69
N GLU A 187 -14.16 2.03 12.69
CA GLU A 187 -15.34 2.84 13.00
C GLU A 187 -16.42 2.66 11.92
N ALA A 188 -16.05 2.70 10.64
CA ALA A 188 -16.97 2.44 9.53
C ALA A 188 -17.61 1.04 9.63
N ALA A 189 -16.84 0.01 10.01
CA ALA A 189 -17.36 -1.34 10.27
C ALA A 189 -18.38 -1.36 11.41
N THR A 190 -18.11 -0.66 12.51
CA THR A 190 -19.04 -0.55 13.64
C THR A 190 -20.35 0.13 13.22
N GLN A 191 -20.28 1.18 12.41
CA GLN A 191 -21.47 1.87 11.91
C GLN A 191 -22.28 1.00 10.94
N LEU A 192 -21.62 0.14 10.15
CA LEU A 192 -22.28 -0.84 9.31
C LEU A 192 -23.03 -1.88 10.14
N VAL A 193 -22.41 -2.43 11.18
CA VAL A 193 -23.05 -3.36 12.12
C VAL A 193 -24.27 -2.74 12.79
N GLY A 194 -24.17 -1.46 13.17
CA GLY A 194 -25.28 -0.71 13.78
C GLY A 194 -26.39 -0.28 12.80
N ASN A 195 -26.34 -0.66 11.52
CA ASN A 195 -27.27 -0.23 10.47
C ASN A 195 -27.34 1.30 10.27
N HIS A 196 -26.30 2.05 10.68
CA HIS A 196 -26.20 3.48 10.41
C HIS A 196 -25.77 3.76 8.97
N THR A 197 -25.14 2.78 8.32
CA THR A 197 -24.87 2.73 6.89
C THR A 197 -25.39 1.40 6.32
N GLN A 198 -25.73 1.36 5.02
CA GLN A 198 -26.16 0.14 4.33
C GLN A 198 -24.95 -0.70 3.87
N SER A 199 -23.83 -0.03 3.60
CA SER A 199 -22.60 -0.66 3.14
C SER A 199 -21.37 0.15 3.53
N ASN A 200 -20.21 -0.47 3.41
CA ASN A 200 -18.93 0.22 3.36
C ASN A 200 -18.01 -0.41 2.31
N VAL A 201 -16.96 0.34 1.95
CA VAL A 201 -15.85 -0.13 1.13
C VAL A 201 -14.59 -0.08 2.00
N ASN A 202 -14.32 -1.15 2.70
CA ASN A 202 -13.19 -1.27 3.63
C ASN A 202 -12.18 -2.30 3.14
N ASN A 203 -10.93 -2.13 3.56
CA ASN A 203 -9.93 -3.18 3.41
C ASN A 203 -10.33 -4.42 4.23
N PRO A 204 -9.91 -5.64 3.81
CA PRO A 204 -10.30 -6.89 4.44
C PRO A 204 -10.12 -6.91 5.97
N SER A 205 -8.95 -6.49 6.45
CA SER A 205 -8.60 -6.52 7.88
C SER A 205 -9.49 -5.64 8.76
N GLU A 206 -10.07 -4.59 8.21
CA GLU A 206 -10.89 -3.62 8.95
C GLU A 206 -12.28 -4.15 9.31
N ASN A 207 -12.81 -5.09 8.52
CA ASN A 207 -14.09 -5.76 8.78
C ASN A 207 -13.93 -7.20 9.29
N LEU A 208 -12.69 -7.68 9.51
CA LEU A 208 -12.39 -9.07 9.82
C LEU A 208 -13.19 -9.61 11.01
N GLU A 209 -13.20 -8.89 12.13
CA GLU A 209 -13.82 -9.38 13.36
C GLU A 209 -15.36 -9.39 13.26
N VAL A 210 -15.94 -8.37 12.64
CA VAL A 210 -17.40 -8.30 12.45
C VAL A 210 -17.87 -9.30 11.38
N TRP A 211 -17.01 -9.67 10.42
CA TRP A 211 -17.29 -10.74 9.47
C TRP A 211 -17.23 -12.11 10.14
N ARG A 212 -16.23 -12.37 10.99
CA ARG A 212 -16.16 -13.58 11.83
C ARG A 212 -17.40 -13.77 12.68
N ALA A 213 -17.90 -12.68 13.23
CA ALA A 213 -19.11 -12.67 14.04
C ALA A 213 -20.41 -12.83 13.22
N GLY A 214 -20.33 -12.91 11.88
CA GLY A 214 -21.49 -13.04 11.00
C GLY A 214 -22.39 -11.81 10.91
N GLN A 215 -21.89 -10.64 11.33
CA GLN A 215 -22.66 -9.40 11.36
C GLN A 215 -22.65 -8.64 10.02
N VAL A 216 -21.59 -8.86 9.23
CA VAL A 216 -21.45 -8.30 7.88
C VAL A 216 -21.16 -9.39 6.87
N ARG A 217 -21.40 -9.11 5.60
CA ARG A 217 -21.17 -10.00 4.48
C ARG A 217 -20.20 -9.33 3.49
N ALA A 218 -19.18 -10.10 3.06
CA ALA A 218 -18.31 -9.71 1.96
C ALA A 218 -19.01 -10.01 0.64
N LEU A 219 -19.38 -8.99 -0.12
CA LEU A 219 -20.09 -9.15 -1.40
C LEU A 219 -19.12 -9.42 -2.53
N CYS A 220 -18.05 -8.65 -2.66
CA CYS A 220 -16.99 -8.86 -3.65
C CYS A 220 -15.70 -8.12 -3.32
N VAL A 221 -14.58 -8.59 -3.88
CA VAL A 221 -13.28 -7.91 -3.81
C VAL A 221 -13.01 -7.14 -5.11
N PHE A 222 -12.49 -5.90 -4.98
CA PHE A 222 -12.17 -5.03 -6.11
C PHE A 222 -10.80 -5.32 -6.71
N ASP A 223 -10.55 -6.57 -7.10
CA ASP A 223 -9.33 -7.01 -7.78
C ASP A 223 -9.69 -7.91 -8.98
N LYS A 224 -8.71 -8.16 -9.85
CA LYS A 224 -8.80 -9.13 -10.95
C LYS A 224 -8.89 -10.57 -10.45
N GLU A 225 -8.34 -10.83 -9.27
CA GLU A 225 -8.21 -12.13 -8.65
C GLU A 225 -8.83 -12.11 -7.26
N ARG A 226 -9.37 -13.23 -6.84
CA ARG A 226 -9.82 -13.41 -5.46
C ARG A 226 -8.66 -13.31 -4.49
N ILE A 227 -8.92 -12.91 -3.26
CA ILE A 227 -7.92 -12.96 -2.19
C ILE A 227 -7.43 -14.38 -2.04
N SER A 228 -6.11 -14.59 -2.05
CA SER A 228 -5.49 -15.90 -2.21
C SER A 228 -5.56 -16.83 -0.98
N TYR A 229 -5.91 -16.29 0.19
CA TYR A 229 -5.86 -17.02 1.47
C TYR A 229 -7.07 -17.95 1.62
N LYS A 230 -6.77 -19.26 1.76
CA LYS A 230 -7.76 -20.34 1.81
C LYS A 230 -8.10 -20.82 3.23
N GLY A 231 -7.38 -20.32 4.24
CA GLY A 231 -7.68 -20.58 5.64
C GLY A 231 -9.07 -20.02 6.00
N LYS A 232 -9.87 -20.77 6.74
CA LYS A 232 -11.20 -20.30 7.14
C LYS A 232 -11.11 -19.08 8.03
N VAL A 233 -11.86 -18.06 7.69
CA VAL A 233 -12.02 -16.80 8.44
C VAL A 233 -13.30 -16.83 9.26
N THR A 234 -14.40 -17.26 8.65
CA THR A 234 -15.67 -17.56 9.33
C THR A 234 -15.85 -19.07 9.44
N GLU A 235 -16.91 -19.53 10.08
CA GLU A 235 -17.24 -20.97 10.12
C GLU A 235 -17.38 -21.57 8.71
N LYS A 236 -17.83 -20.77 7.74
CA LYS A 236 -18.20 -21.24 6.39
C LYS A 236 -17.24 -20.79 5.30
N GLN A 237 -16.59 -19.63 5.45
CA GLN A 237 -15.88 -18.98 4.35
C GLN A 237 -14.41 -18.68 4.71
N SER A 238 -13.56 -18.74 3.69
CA SER A 238 -12.22 -18.15 3.62
C SER A 238 -12.25 -16.86 2.80
N TRP A 239 -11.16 -16.12 2.78
CA TRP A 239 -11.01 -14.98 1.88
C TRP A 239 -11.14 -15.38 0.39
N ASN A 240 -10.66 -16.58 0.02
CA ASN A 240 -10.72 -17.08 -1.36
C ASN A 240 -12.14 -17.44 -1.83
N ASP A 241 -13.09 -17.57 -0.90
CA ASP A 241 -14.49 -17.80 -1.25
C ASP A 241 -15.22 -16.52 -1.65
N VAL A 242 -14.66 -15.32 -1.30
CA VAL A 242 -15.24 -14.04 -1.71
C VAL A 242 -14.97 -13.82 -3.21
N PRO A 243 -16.03 -13.66 -4.05
CA PRO A 243 -15.85 -13.47 -5.48
C PRO A 243 -15.18 -12.11 -5.78
N THR A 244 -14.57 -11.98 -6.96
CA THR A 244 -14.20 -10.66 -7.48
C THR A 244 -15.46 -9.90 -7.89
N CYS A 245 -15.42 -8.56 -7.83
CA CYS A 245 -16.54 -7.75 -8.30
C CYS A 245 -16.82 -7.98 -9.79
N LYS A 246 -15.80 -8.34 -10.56
CA LYS A 246 -15.94 -8.71 -11.98
C LYS A 246 -16.72 -10.01 -12.17
N GLU A 247 -16.50 -11.04 -11.32
CA GLU A 247 -17.29 -12.29 -11.33
C GLU A 247 -18.76 -12.00 -11.06
N GLU A 248 -19.06 -10.98 -10.26
CA GLU A 248 -20.39 -10.50 -9.90
C GLU A 248 -20.97 -9.47 -10.91
N GLY A 249 -20.30 -9.26 -12.05
CA GLY A 249 -20.77 -8.37 -13.12
C GLY A 249 -20.39 -6.90 -12.96
N LEU A 250 -19.64 -6.52 -11.94
CA LEU A 250 -19.09 -5.18 -11.74
C LEU A 250 -17.60 -5.17 -12.13
N ASP A 251 -17.29 -4.90 -13.41
CA ASP A 251 -15.91 -4.83 -13.90
C ASP A 251 -15.23 -3.55 -13.42
N LEU A 252 -14.77 -3.59 -12.17
CA LEU A 252 -14.10 -2.52 -11.47
C LEU A 252 -12.96 -3.11 -10.64
N GLN A 253 -11.77 -2.51 -10.79
CA GLN A 253 -10.59 -2.82 -9.98
C GLN A 253 -10.12 -1.55 -9.29
N TYR A 254 -9.85 -1.65 -7.99
CA TYR A 254 -9.26 -0.58 -7.20
C TYR A 254 -8.39 -1.17 -6.08
N LEU A 255 -7.11 -0.84 -6.10
CA LEU A 255 -6.11 -1.34 -5.16
C LEU A 255 -5.37 -0.16 -4.54
N MET A 256 -4.94 -0.30 -3.30
CA MET A 256 -4.09 0.68 -2.64
C MET A 256 -2.68 0.13 -2.49
N LEU A 257 -1.69 0.87 -2.92
CA LEU A 257 -0.29 0.45 -2.81
C LEU A 257 0.23 0.55 -1.37
N ARG A 258 1.20 -0.32 -1.03
CA ARG A 258 2.06 -0.21 0.14
C ARG A 258 3.50 -0.18 -0.38
N ALA A 259 4.10 1.00 -0.39
CA ALA A 259 5.36 1.25 -1.09
C ALA A 259 6.39 1.93 -0.20
N MET A 260 7.65 1.70 -0.54
CA MET A 260 8.80 2.27 0.14
C MET A 260 9.48 3.29 -0.76
N PHE A 261 9.79 4.46 -0.20
CA PHE A 261 10.50 5.53 -0.88
C PHE A 261 11.66 6.05 -0.02
N LEU A 262 12.72 6.48 -0.68
CA LEU A 262 13.79 7.29 -0.09
C LEU A 262 13.59 8.77 -0.45
N PRO A 263 14.23 9.70 0.29
CA PRO A 263 14.33 11.08 -0.17
C PRO A 263 14.92 11.18 -1.57
N GLY A 264 14.67 12.27 -2.26
CA GLY A 264 15.30 12.54 -3.55
C GLY A 264 16.82 12.67 -3.43
N LYS A 265 17.52 12.48 -4.56
CA LYS A 265 18.99 12.64 -4.66
C LYS A 265 19.83 11.64 -3.86
N VAL A 266 19.28 10.51 -3.45
CA VAL A 266 20.09 9.38 -2.97
C VAL A 266 20.82 8.70 -4.12
N THR A 267 21.91 7.97 -3.84
CA THR A 267 22.68 7.31 -4.88
C THR A 267 22.04 6.01 -5.35
N PRO A 268 22.39 5.49 -6.55
CA PRO A 268 21.94 4.19 -7.01
C PRO A 268 22.30 3.05 -6.06
N GLU A 269 23.49 3.09 -5.44
CA GLU A 269 23.96 2.07 -4.49
C GLU A 269 23.10 2.08 -3.22
N GLN A 270 22.69 3.27 -2.75
CA GLN A 270 21.80 3.42 -1.61
C GLN A 270 20.42 2.83 -1.93
N THR A 271 19.89 3.14 -3.10
CA THR A 271 18.62 2.59 -3.57
C THR A 271 18.68 1.07 -3.69
N ALA A 272 19.74 0.52 -4.30
CA ALA A 272 19.93 -0.91 -4.48
C ALA A 272 20.01 -1.66 -3.15
N PHE A 273 20.65 -1.07 -2.12
CA PHE A 273 20.68 -1.64 -0.77
C PHE A 273 19.26 -1.84 -0.21
N TYR A 274 18.40 -0.81 -0.29
CA TYR A 274 17.04 -0.91 0.24
C TYR A 274 16.14 -1.83 -0.60
N VAL A 275 16.33 -1.89 -1.91
CA VAL A 275 15.63 -2.87 -2.76
C VAL A 275 15.98 -4.29 -2.30
N ASP A 276 17.27 -4.61 -2.09
CA ASP A 276 17.71 -5.91 -1.58
C ASP A 276 17.20 -6.18 -0.15
N LEU A 277 17.25 -5.18 0.74
CA LEU A 277 16.73 -5.27 2.11
C LEU A 277 15.26 -5.66 2.11
N PHE A 278 14.41 -4.92 1.40
CA PHE A 278 12.98 -5.21 1.38
C PHE A 278 12.66 -6.51 0.63
N LYS A 279 13.45 -6.89 -0.39
CA LYS A 279 13.35 -8.22 -1.00
C LYS A 279 13.57 -9.32 0.04
N LYS A 280 14.58 -9.17 0.91
CA LYS A 280 14.83 -10.12 2.00
C LYS A 280 13.69 -10.13 3.02
N VAL A 281 13.14 -8.93 3.37
CA VAL A 281 11.98 -8.81 4.27
C VAL A 281 10.79 -9.60 3.73
N THR A 282 10.48 -9.51 2.42
CA THR A 282 9.35 -10.27 1.84
C THR A 282 9.52 -11.78 1.89
N GLY A 283 10.75 -12.28 2.09
CA GLY A 283 11.06 -13.70 2.28
C GLY A 283 10.85 -14.20 3.71
N THR A 284 10.73 -13.30 4.71
CA THR A 284 10.66 -13.66 6.14
C THR A 284 9.32 -14.27 6.55
N ALA A 285 9.34 -15.03 7.64
CA ALA A 285 8.11 -15.58 8.22
C ALA A 285 7.20 -14.45 8.76
N GLU A 286 7.79 -13.41 9.36
CA GLU A 286 7.08 -12.25 9.89
C GLU A 286 6.26 -11.53 8.81
N TYR A 287 6.86 -11.33 7.63
CA TYR A 287 6.15 -10.72 6.50
C TYR A 287 5.01 -11.61 6.02
N LYS A 288 5.26 -12.90 5.80
CA LYS A 288 4.24 -13.85 5.30
C LYS A 288 3.05 -13.96 6.26
N ASP A 289 3.31 -14.10 7.55
CA ASP A 289 2.27 -14.14 8.60
C ASP A 289 1.46 -12.82 8.64
N TYR A 290 2.15 -11.68 8.54
CA TYR A 290 1.48 -10.38 8.49
C TYR A 290 0.58 -10.24 7.26
N MET A 291 1.08 -10.62 6.07
CA MET A 291 0.33 -10.56 4.82
C MET A 291 -0.95 -11.39 4.89
N GLU A 292 -0.88 -12.60 5.43
CA GLU A 292 -2.03 -13.48 5.60
C GLU A 292 -3.03 -12.92 6.64
N LYS A 293 -2.55 -12.48 7.81
CA LYS A 293 -3.39 -11.90 8.86
C LYS A 293 -4.14 -10.65 8.43
N GLN A 294 -3.50 -9.82 7.60
CA GLN A 294 -4.09 -8.59 7.09
C GLN A 294 -4.82 -8.78 5.74
N ALA A 295 -4.81 -10.02 5.20
CA ALA A 295 -5.33 -10.37 3.90
C ALA A 295 -4.82 -9.47 2.76
N LEU A 296 -3.53 -9.08 2.83
CA LEU A 296 -2.86 -8.25 1.83
C LEU A 296 -2.40 -9.10 0.64
N LYS A 297 -2.40 -8.51 -0.55
CA LYS A 297 -1.85 -9.13 -1.77
C LYS A 297 -0.33 -8.96 -1.81
N PRO A 298 0.48 -10.04 -1.68
CA PRO A 298 1.92 -9.95 -1.76
C PRO A 298 2.35 -9.58 -3.18
N VAL A 299 3.16 -8.54 -3.30
CA VAL A 299 3.82 -8.14 -4.55
C VAL A 299 5.23 -7.65 -4.23
N PHE A 300 6.10 -7.63 -5.24
CA PHE A 300 7.40 -6.98 -5.11
C PHE A 300 7.74 -6.32 -6.45
N LEU A 301 7.37 -5.05 -6.60
CA LEU A 301 7.63 -4.25 -7.79
C LEU A 301 8.74 -3.25 -7.49
N THR A 302 9.70 -3.12 -8.41
CA THR A 302 10.85 -2.21 -8.28
C THR A 302 11.16 -1.56 -9.63
N GLY A 303 12.04 -0.55 -9.63
CA GLY A 303 12.53 0.07 -10.85
C GLY A 303 11.39 0.50 -11.79
N THR A 304 11.51 0.15 -13.07
CA THR A 304 10.56 0.57 -14.12
C THR A 304 9.15 0.03 -13.88
N GLU A 305 9.00 -1.19 -13.35
CA GLU A 305 7.68 -1.77 -13.07
C GLU A 305 6.95 -1.00 -11.97
N MET A 306 7.67 -0.62 -10.92
CA MET A 306 7.11 0.23 -9.86
C MET A 306 6.69 1.60 -10.38
N VAL A 307 7.55 2.26 -11.17
CA VAL A 307 7.25 3.58 -11.74
C VAL A 307 6.01 3.52 -12.63
N LYS A 308 5.94 2.52 -13.52
CA LYS A 308 4.76 2.30 -14.38
C LYS A 308 3.48 2.12 -13.56
N PHE A 309 3.53 1.30 -12.50
CA PHE A 309 2.38 1.12 -11.60
C PHE A 309 1.95 2.46 -10.97
N LEU A 310 2.91 3.23 -10.42
CA LEU A 310 2.65 4.53 -9.79
C LEU A 310 1.99 5.52 -10.75
N GLU A 311 2.45 5.57 -12.00
CA GLU A 311 1.91 6.47 -13.03
C GLU A 311 0.48 6.07 -13.47
N GLU A 312 0.22 4.78 -13.59
CA GLU A 312 -1.10 4.27 -13.94
C GLU A 312 -2.11 4.50 -12.81
N ASP A 313 -1.69 4.26 -11.55
CA ASP A 313 -2.54 4.43 -10.37
C ASP A 313 -2.79 5.94 -10.09
N GLU A 314 -1.77 6.78 -10.20
CA GLU A 314 -1.92 8.25 -10.12
C GLU A 314 -2.91 8.78 -11.17
N ARG A 315 -2.79 8.31 -12.43
CA ARG A 315 -3.70 8.72 -13.51
C ARG A 315 -5.14 8.32 -13.24
N LEU A 316 -5.37 7.08 -12.79
CA LEU A 316 -6.71 6.60 -12.41
C LEU A 316 -7.30 7.47 -11.30
N ASN A 317 -6.57 7.63 -10.21
CA ASN A 317 -7.03 8.41 -9.07
C ASN A 317 -7.26 9.89 -9.42
N THR A 318 -6.38 10.49 -10.21
CA THR A 318 -6.55 11.89 -10.68
C THR A 318 -7.82 12.04 -11.51
N SER A 319 -8.10 11.12 -12.42
CA SER A 319 -9.36 11.14 -13.22
C SER A 319 -10.58 11.06 -12.33
N LEU A 320 -10.61 10.09 -11.39
CA LEU A 320 -11.74 9.89 -10.48
C LEU A 320 -11.95 11.09 -9.55
N MET A 321 -10.87 11.64 -8.98
CA MET A 321 -10.94 12.83 -8.12
C MET A 321 -11.39 14.09 -8.87
N THR A 322 -10.96 14.26 -10.12
CA THR A 322 -11.38 15.39 -10.98
C THR A 322 -12.86 15.31 -11.28
N GLU A 323 -13.35 14.15 -11.68
CA GLU A 323 -14.76 13.90 -11.99
C GLU A 323 -15.66 14.07 -10.73
N ALA A 324 -15.15 13.67 -9.57
CA ALA A 324 -15.84 13.85 -8.29
C ALA A 324 -15.82 15.30 -7.76
N GLY A 325 -15.05 16.21 -8.41
CA GLY A 325 -14.86 17.56 -7.88
C GLY A 325 -14.03 17.61 -6.59
N PHE A 326 -13.17 16.60 -6.34
CA PHE A 326 -12.35 16.50 -5.14
C PHE A 326 -11.03 17.25 -5.24
N VAL A 327 -10.59 17.56 -6.46
CA VAL A 327 -9.38 18.35 -6.69
C VAL A 327 -9.57 19.75 -6.13
N ALA A 328 -8.61 20.21 -5.33
CA ALA A 328 -8.64 21.54 -4.75
C ALA A 328 -8.52 22.61 -5.84
N LYS A 329 -9.41 23.62 -5.82
CA LYS A 329 -9.45 24.76 -6.75
C LYS A 329 -8.32 25.74 -6.47
#